data_c1be2aae1e9d9c468fea9bbd3b466d0e
#
_entry.id   c1be2aae1e9d9c468fea9bbd3b466d0e
#
_cell.length_a   1.000
_cell.length_b   1.000
_cell.length_c   1.000
_cell.angle_alpha   90.00
_cell.angle_beta   90.00
_cell.angle_gamma   90.00
#
_symmetry.space_group_name_H-M   'P 1'
#
loop_
_entity.id
_entity.type
_entity.pdbx_description
1 polymer ?
#
loop_
_entity_poly.entity_id
_entity_poly.type
_entity_poly.pdbx_seq_one_letter_code
_entity_poly.pdbx_strand_id
1 'polypeptide(L)'
;MAHEWVSVASLAAGSSALALGAGIMLSERLQKKLTPSLDETFLKDTLPFDSVWEDKITLQSKNGMLSRLIKIKGTNTDSLTPDEIHHLFLKRKKWLDELAQMNVLVKVLTTREEITRTLEGAYDTQVLQSVHDQWMKQFDRTFLNEHYISLIVAPQIPSSLDKLKDKIYGRKTNTISFHDHILREATALTLEALHDLEPRIVDNEGTISPLLSFWTQLIHGKSAPLKPLNSHLSDQMVSCQVGFDMQKGHIEWEDQTGKRFGAIISLNKWDKDSSPQLMKELNSLKGQFIICQLLKGSSKAKALLYLMDQKKQRNLLGDLFPNDQVMQEFDAAIELVTSDQASLYAYQCSIILISNNQEELTSLIEEARRIFKSYGVLPIQETIALEYVWRSQFPGSESFVRQTHPLSHNVSHLLTFDYEPKGLARCDW
;
A
#
# COMPACT_ATOMS: atom_id res chain seq x y z
N MET A 1 5.63 5.79 33.68
CA MET A 1 4.19 6.08 33.62
C MET A 1 3.76 5.65 32.24
N ALA A 2 3.17 4.47 32.16
CA ALA A 2 2.67 3.94 30.92
C ALA A 2 1.38 4.71 30.56
N HIS A 3 1.43 5.55 29.54
CA HIS A 3 0.21 6.09 28.94
C HIS A 3 -0.41 4.95 28.13
N GLU A 4 -1.55 4.47 28.60
CA GLU A 4 -2.44 3.59 27.88
C GLU A 4 -2.86 4.30 26.59
N TRP A 5 -2.40 3.79 25.45
CA TRP A 5 -2.75 4.31 24.14
C TRP A 5 -4.10 3.72 23.73
N VAL A 6 -5.06 4.60 23.56
CA VAL A 6 -6.45 4.25 23.22
C VAL A 6 -6.51 3.62 21.83
N SER A 7 -7.10 2.45 21.75
CA SER A 7 -7.35 1.73 20.49
C SER A 7 -8.53 2.33 19.73
N VAL A 8 -8.27 2.92 18.58
CA VAL A 8 -9.32 3.35 17.64
C VAL A 8 -9.80 2.20 16.74
N ALA A 9 -9.17 1.04 16.85
CA ALA A 9 -9.53 -0.15 16.08
C ALA A 9 -10.95 -0.65 16.34
N SER A 10 -11.47 -0.43 17.56
CA SER A 10 -12.86 -0.77 17.91
C SER A 10 -13.91 0.09 17.20
N LEU A 11 -13.51 1.25 16.65
CA LEU A 11 -14.40 2.18 15.95
C LEU A 11 -15.00 1.63 14.64
N ALA A 12 -14.33 0.67 14.02
CA ALA A 12 -14.82 0.05 12.78
C ALA A 12 -15.93 -0.99 13.00
N ALA A 13 -16.14 -1.44 14.27
CA ALA A 13 -17.03 -2.56 14.59
C ALA A 13 -18.54 -2.23 14.52
N GLY A 14 -18.91 -0.96 14.49
CA GLY A 14 -20.31 -0.52 14.60
C GLY A 14 -21.12 -0.45 13.32
N SER A 15 -20.49 -0.48 12.17
CA SER A 15 -21.19 -0.30 10.89
C SER A 15 -21.83 -1.59 10.34
N SER A 16 -21.63 -2.74 10.99
CA SER A 16 -21.97 -4.04 10.40
C SER A 16 -23.46 -4.40 10.43
N ALA A 17 -24.27 -3.86 11.32
CA ALA A 17 -25.69 -4.25 11.41
C ALA A 17 -26.60 -3.42 10.48
N LEU A 18 -26.30 -2.12 10.30
CA LEU A 18 -26.99 -1.30 9.28
C LEU A 18 -26.42 -1.54 7.86
N ALA A 19 -25.19 -2.03 7.78
CA ALA A 19 -24.55 -2.43 6.53
C ALA A 19 -25.21 -3.66 5.89
N LEU A 20 -25.91 -4.51 6.61
CA LEU A 20 -26.63 -5.66 6.02
C LEU A 20 -27.82 -5.22 5.15
N GLY A 21 -28.59 -4.21 5.56
CA GLY A 21 -29.69 -3.68 4.74
C GLY A 21 -29.23 -2.77 3.60
N ALA A 22 -28.28 -1.88 3.88
CA ALA A 22 -27.64 -1.05 2.86
C ALA A 22 -26.67 -1.87 1.97
N GLY A 23 -26.06 -2.92 2.50
CA GLY A 23 -25.17 -3.83 1.78
C GLY A 23 -25.88 -4.62 0.68
N ILE A 24 -27.15 -4.96 0.85
CA ILE A 24 -27.92 -5.65 -0.17
C ILE A 24 -28.26 -4.70 -1.33
N MET A 25 -28.68 -3.45 -1.05
CA MET A 25 -28.95 -2.45 -2.11
C MET A 25 -27.66 -1.90 -2.75
N LEU A 26 -26.56 -1.79 -1.99
CA LEU A 26 -25.25 -1.48 -2.56
C LEU A 26 -24.70 -2.68 -3.34
N SER A 27 -24.97 -3.93 -2.93
CA SER A 27 -24.55 -5.11 -3.67
C SER A 27 -25.17 -5.18 -5.06
N GLU A 28 -26.46 -4.83 -5.21
CA GLU A 28 -27.09 -4.80 -6.54
C GLU A 28 -26.55 -3.68 -7.44
N ARG A 29 -26.27 -2.49 -6.89
CA ARG A 29 -25.62 -1.40 -7.62
C ARG A 29 -24.15 -1.65 -7.87
N LEU A 30 -23.46 -2.28 -6.95
CA LEU A 30 -22.08 -2.73 -7.11
C LEU A 30 -22.00 -3.95 -8.02
N GLN A 31 -22.90 -4.92 -7.92
CA GLN A 31 -22.99 -6.04 -8.87
C GLN A 31 -23.22 -5.56 -10.30
N LYS A 32 -24.09 -4.55 -10.54
CA LYS A 32 -24.25 -3.95 -11.87
C LYS A 32 -23.03 -3.16 -12.36
N LYS A 33 -22.20 -2.64 -11.46
CA LYS A 33 -20.89 -2.04 -11.80
C LYS A 33 -19.75 -3.05 -11.83
N LEU A 34 -19.91 -4.17 -11.14
CA LEU A 34 -18.91 -5.23 -10.95
C LEU A 34 -19.12 -6.43 -11.87
N THR A 35 -20.28 -6.58 -12.51
CA THR A 35 -20.39 -7.50 -13.65
C THR A 35 -19.61 -6.88 -14.80
N PRO A 36 -18.42 -7.43 -15.14
CA PRO A 36 -17.78 -7.01 -16.37
C PRO A 36 -18.79 -7.24 -17.48
N SER A 37 -19.05 -6.23 -18.30
CA SER A 37 -19.62 -6.49 -19.61
C SER A 37 -18.72 -7.57 -20.22
N LEU A 38 -19.33 -8.56 -20.87
CA LEU A 38 -18.61 -9.63 -21.59
C LEU A 38 -17.80 -9.08 -22.79
N ASP A 39 -17.62 -7.76 -22.87
CA ASP A 39 -16.69 -7.12 -23.78
C ASP A 39 -15.28 -7.46 -23.31
N GLU A 40 -14.52 -8.19 -24.10
CA GLU A 40 -13.11 -8.47 -23.93
C GLU A 40 -12.35 -7.15 -23.84
N THR A 41 -12.22 -6.59 -22.65
CA THR A 41 -11.39 -5.41 -22.42
C THR A 41 -9.95 -5.86 -22.24
N PHE A 42 -9.08 -5.43 -23.15
CA PHE A 42 -7.66 -5.70 -22.99
C PHE A 42 -7.14 -5.04 -21.73
N LEU A 43 -6.30 -5.75 -20.98
CA LEU A 43 -5.70 -5.25 -19.74
C LEU A 43 -5.03 -3.86 -19.94
N LYS A 44 -4.33 -3.66 -21.07
CA LYS A 44 -3.69 -2.40 -21.43
C LYS A 44 -4.64 -1.19 -21.47
N ASP A 45 -5.90 -1.39 -21.87
CA ASP A 45 -6.89 -0.32 -21.97
C ASP A 45 -7.40 0.10 -20.59
N THR A 46 -7.37 -0.82 -19.64
CA THR A 46 -7.86 -0.64 -18.29
C THR A 46 -6.80 -0.17 -17.29
N LEU A 47 -5.50 -0.28 -17.65
CA LEU A 47 -4.42 0.26 -16.83
C LEU A 47 -4.41 1.79 -16.87
N PRO A 48 -4.15 2.43 -15.72
CA PRO A 48 -4.29 3.89 -15.58
C PRO A 48 -3.11 4.71 -16.16
N PHE A 49 -2.07 4.09 -16.64
CA PHE A 49 -0.84 4.77 -17.06
C PHE A 49 -1.01 5.53 -18.39
N ASP A 50 -0.61 6.80 -18.41
CA ASP A 50 -0.66 7.68 -19.59
C ASP A 50 0.75 8.05 -20.06
N SER A 51 1.48 8.86 -19.28
CA SER A 51 2.78 9.41 -19.68
C SER A 51 3.72 9.64 -18.50
N VAL A 52 5.01 9.69 -18.77
CA VAL A 52 6.03 10.21 -17.86
C VAL A 52 6.41 11.62 -18.33
N TRP A 53 6.48 12.56 -17.38
CA TRP A 53 6.81 13.96 -17.69
C TRP A 53 8.28 14.13 -18.07
N GLU A 54 8.63 15.32 -18.61
CA GLU A 54 10.00 15.67 -19.00
C GLU A 54 10.99 15.64 -17.83
N ASP A 55 10.49 15.82 -16.59
CA ASP A 55 11.31 15.71 -15.36
C ASP A 55 11.74 14.27 -15.06
N LYS A 56 11.24 13.28 -15.82
CA LYS A 56 11.52 11.83 -15.74
C LYS A 56 11.18 11.16 -14.41
N ILE A 57 10.55 11.87 -13.48
CA ILE A 57 10.16 11.39 -12.14
C ILE A 57 8.67 11.45 -11.89
N THR A 58 7.94 12.27 -12.65
CA THR A 58 6.50 12.43 -12.49
C THR A 58 5.76 11.58 -13.51
N LEU A 59 4.93 10.66 -13.00
CA LEU A 59 4.05 9.80 -13.78
C LEU A 59 2.65 10.41 -13.80
N GLN A 60 2.07 10.55 -14.96
CA GLN A 60 0.69 10.98 -15.16
C GLN A 60 -0.19 9.78 -15.48
N SER A 61 -1.36 9.73 -14.83
CA SER A 61 -2.39 8.72 -15.11
C SER A 61 -3.42 9.25 -16.10
N LYS A 62 -4.14 8.35 -16.80
CA LYS A 62 -5.21 8.68 -17.77
C LYS A 62 -6.32 9.59 -17.22
N ASN A 63 -6.56 9.54 -15.91
CA ASN A 63 -7.51 10.43 -15.21
C ASN A 63 -6.89 11.76 -14.74
N GLY A 64 -5.66 12.05 -15.15
CA GLY A 64 -4.95 13.30 -14.86
C GLY A 64 -4.30 13.37 -13.47
N MET A 65 -4.30 12.28 -12.69
CA MET A 65 -3.55 12.23 -11.45
C MET A 65 -2.05 12.24 -11.71
N LEU A 66 -1.31 12.94 -10.86
CA LEU A 66 0.15 12.99 -10.89
C LEU A 66 0.70 12.17 -9.73
N SER A 67 1.75 11.40 -9.99
CA SER A 67 2.39 10.60 -8.95
C SER A 67 3.91 10.61 -9.06
N ARG A 68 4.58 10.48 -7.91
CA ARG A 68 6.01 10.23 -7.79
C ARG A 68 6.27 9.02 -6.93
N LEU A 69 7.26 8.24 -7.34
CA LEU A 69 7.67 7.03 -6.65
C LEU A 69 8.99 7.29 -5.91
N ILE A 70 9.01 6.95 -4.62
CA ILE A 70 10.18 7.08 -3.75
C ILE A 70 10.53 5.69 -3.24
N LYS A 71 11.74 5.22 -3.49
CA LYS A 71 12.28 3.99 -2.91
C LYS A 71 12.82 4.30 -1.54
N ILE A 72 12.49 3.48 -0.55
CA ILE A 72 12.98 3.58 0.82
C ILE A 72 13.95 2.43 1.04
N LYS A 73 15.17 2.71 1.47
CA LYS A 73 16.10 1.65 1.85
C LYS A 73 15.65 0.98 3.14
N GLY A 74 15.21 1.79 4.10
CA GLY A 74 14.81 1.33 5.42
C GLY A 74 15.97 1.23 6.41
N THR A 75 15.68 0.66 7.58
CA THR A 75 16.67 0.46 8.64
C THR A 75 16.51 -0.92 9.27
N ASN A 76 17.60 -1.47 9.80
CA ASN A 76 17.53 -2.72 10.54
C ASN A 76 17.10 -2.43 11.98
N THR A 77 15.83 -2.67 12.27
CA THR A 77 15.24 -2.40 13.60
C THR A 77 15.79 -3.31 14.70
N ASP A 78 16.35 -4.47 14.37
CA ASP A 78 16.96 -5.38 15.36
C ASP A 78 18.25 -4.84 15.95
N SER A 79 18.89 -3.87 15.29
CA SER A 79 20.12 -3.22 15.77
C SER A 79 19.88 -1.91 16.54
N LEU A 80 18.62 -1.45 16.63
CA LEU A 80 18.26 -0.18 17.23
C LEU A 80 17.85 -0.34 18.71
N THR A 81 18.13 0.68 19.49
CA THR A 81 17.61 0.82 20.84
C THR A 81 16.11 1.16 20.85
N PRO A 82 15.37 0.88 21.94
CA PRO A 82 13.96 1.26 22.05
C PRO A 82 13.70 2.77 21.82
N ASP A 83 14.63 3.64 22.25
CA ASP A 83 14.50 5.09 22.07
C ASP A 83 14.67 5.48 20.61
N GLU A 84 15.59 4.88 19.86
CA GLU A 84 15.76 5.09 18.42
C GLU A 84 14.53 4.61 17.64
N ILE A 85 13.98 3.44 17.99
CA ILE A 85 12.74 2.92 17.38
C ILE A 85 11.58 3.90 17.64
N HIS A 86 11.46 4.42 18.88
CA HIS A 86 10.44 5.41 19.24
C HIS A 86 10.63 6.72 18.46
N HIS A 87 11.87 7.17 18.28
CA HIS A 87 12.18 8.36 17.50
C HIS A 87 11.76 8.22 16.03
N LEU A 88 12.07 7.08 15.40
CA LEU A 88 11.62 6.78 14.04
C LEU A 88 10.09 6.73 13.94
N PHE A 89 9.41 6.20 14.95
CA PHE A 89 7.95 6.20 15.03
C PHE A 89 7.40 7.62 15.06
N LEU A 90 7.93 8.51 15.90
CA LEU A 90 7.49 9.90 15.99
C LEU A 90 7.73 10.67 14.69
N LYS A 91 8.84 10.43 13.99
CA LYS A 91 9.12 11.02 12.68
C LYS A 91 8.08 10.60 11.64
N ARG A 92 7.78 9.30 11.56
CA ARG A 92 6.73 8.78 10.66
C ARG A 92 5.36 9.36 10.99
N LYS A 93 5.01 9.44 12.28
CA LYS A 93 3.75 10.05 12.72
C LYS A 93 3.66 11.51 12.28
N LYS A 94 4.70 12.31 12.54
CA LYS A 94 4.76 13.72 12.15
C LYS A 94 4.62 13.88 10.63
N TRP A 95 5.36 13.09 9.85
CA TRP A 95 5.24 13.04 8.38
C TRP A 95 3.80 12.78 7.92
N LEU A 96 3.11 11.82 8.53
CA LEU A 96 1.71 11.55 8.22
C LEU A 96 0.82 12.75 8.58
N ASP A 97 0.99 13.35 9.75
CA ASP A 97 0.17 14.50 10.17
C ASP A 97 0.32 15.69 9.22
N GLU A 98 1.51 15.95 8.71
CA GLU A 98 1.77 17.00 7.72
C GLU A 98 1.15 16.66 6.36
N LEU A 99 1.31 15.42 5.86
CA LEU A 99 0.70 14.99 4.60
C LEU A 99 -0.83 15.01 4.63
N ALA A 100 -1.45 14.76 5.79
CA ALA A 100 -2.90 14.81 5.92
C ALA A 100 -3.48 16.20 5.59
N GLN A 101 -2.71 17.26 5.84
CA GLN A 101 -3.11 18.64 5.53
C GLN A 101 -2.97 18.97 4.03
N MET A 102 -2.11 18.26 3.31
CA MET A 102 -1.82 18.52 1.89
C MET A 102 -2.81 17.85 0.94
N ASN A 103 -3.76 17.04 1.43
CA ASN A 103 -4.70 16.25 0.63
C ASN A 103 -4.01 15.34 -0.41
N VAL A 104 -2.84 14.83 -0.06
CA VAL A 104 -2.09 13.86 -0.84
C VAL A 104 -2.55 12.45 -0.48
N LEU A 105 -2.72 11.60 -1.50
CA LEU A 105 -2.93 10.19 -1.31
C LEU A 105 -1.57 9.50 -1.34
N VAL A 106 -1.34 8.62 -0.38
CA VAL A 106 -0.09 7.89 -0.23
C VAL A 106 -0.33 6.41 -0.43
N LYS A 107 0.49 5.78 -1.26
CA LYS A 107 0.60 4.32 -1.31
C LYS A 107 1.94 3.91 -0.74
N VAL A 108 1.93 3.02 0.23
CA VAL A 108 3.14 2.36 0.71
C VAL A 108 3.12 0.93 0.18
N LEU A 109 4.14 0.60 -0.57
CA LEU A 109 4.26 -0.66 -1.28
C LEU A 109 5.51 -1.39 -0.79
N THR A 110 5.34 -2.64 -0.38
CA THR A 110 6.46 -3.54 -0.09
C THR A 110 6.39 -4.70 -1.05
N THR A 111 7.43 -4.90 -1.84
CA THR A 111 7.58 -6.07 -2.72
C THR A 111 8.56 -7.04 -2.09
N ARG A 112 8.21 -8.33 -2.09
CA ARG A 112 9.11 -9.40 -1.70
C ARG A 112 9.32 -10.34 -2.87
N GLU A 113 10.56 -10.47 -3.30
CA GLU A 113 10.93 -11.33 -4.40
C GLU A 113 11.91 -12.40 -3.96
N GLU A 114 11.81 -13.57 -4.59
CA GLU A 114 12.81 -14.61 -4.48
C GLU A 114 14.03 -14.24 -5.31
N ILE A 115 15.20 -14.25 -4.69
CA ILE A 115 16.46 -13.98 -5.35
C ILE A 115 17.34 -15.23 -5.27
N THR A 116 17.89 -15.63 -6.41
CA THR A 116 18.91 -16.66 -6.44
C THR A 116 20.25 -16.03 -6.07
N ARG A 117 20.80 -16.40 -4.93
CA ARG A 117 22.16 -16.01 -4.54
C ARG A 117 23.09 -17.19 -4.85
N THR A 118 23.86 -17.07 -5.89
CA THR A 118 25.03 -17.93 -6.12
C THR A 118 26.26 -17.18 -5.59
N LEU A 119 26.76 -17.60 -4.44
CA LEU A 119 28.10 -17.22 -4.04
C LEU A 119 29.04 -18.16 -4.83
N GLU A 120 29.62 -17.65 -5.92
CA GLU A 120 30.63 -18.38 -6.67
C GLU A 120 31.93 -18.36 -5.84
N GLY A 121 32.30 -19.49 -5.27
CA GLY A 121 33.56 -19.68 -4.61
C GLY A 121 34.22 -20.95 -5.16
N ALA A 122 35.42 -20.83 -5.72
CA ALA A 122 36.28 -21.98 -5.98
C ALA A 122 37.24 -22.15 -4.82
N TYR A 123 37.14 -23.29 -4.14
CA TYR A 123 38.01 -23.60 -3.00
C TYR A 123 39.06 -24.64 -3.40
N ASP A 124 40.28 -24.44 -2.97
CA ASP A 124 41.42 -25.28 -3.32
C ASP A 124 41.34 -26.71 -2.75
N THR A 125 40.47 -26.94 -1.77
CA THR A 125 40.28 -28.23 -1.14
C THR A 125 38.86 -28.75 -1.29
N GLN A 126 38.75 -30.06 -1.59
CA GLN A 126 37.46 -30.74 -1.73
C GLN A 126 36.57 -30.66 -0.47
N VAL A 127 37.22 -30.58 0.72
CA VAL A 127 36.50 -30.45 2.00
C VAL A 127 35.83 -29.07 2.09
N LEU A 128 36.56 -27.98 1.78
CA LEU A 128 36.00 -26.63 1.79
C LEU A 128 34.91 -26.49 0.75
N GLN A 129 35.07 -27.05 -0.44
CA GLN A 129 34.03 -27.06 -1.45
C GLN A 129 32.76 -27.80 -0.96
N SER A 130 32.89 -28.97 -0.31
CA SER A 130 31.75 -29.72 0.24
C SER A 130 31.03 -28.95 1.37
N VAL A 131 31.77 -28.26 2.23
CA VAL A 131 31.21 -27.39 3.29
C VAL A 131 30.45 -26.24 2.64
N HIS A 132 31.04 -25.58 1.64
CA HIS A 132 30.39 -24.50 0.89
C HIS A 132 29.09 -25.00 0.24
N ASP A 133 29.11 -26.12 -0.44
CA ASP A 133 27.94 -26.69 -1.14
C ASP A 133 26.83 -27.07 -0.14
N GLN A 134 27.17 -27.61 1.03
CA GLN A 134 26.21 -27.88 2.09
C GLN A 134 25.64 -26.59 2.69
N TRP A 135 26.47 -25.57 2.87
CA TRP A 135 26.05 -24.28 3.39
C TRP A 135 25.11 -23.57 2.39
N MET A 136 25.46 -23.59 1.09
CA MET A 136 24.63 -23.02 0.03
C MET A 136 23.25 -23.68 -0.08
N LYS A 137 23.13 -24.99 0.18
CA LYS A 137 21.84 -25.68 0.22
C LYS A 137 20.88 -25.15 1.28
N GLN A 138 21.39 -24.51 2.34
CA GLN A 138 20.54 -23.90 3.37
C GLN A 138 19.93 -22.57 2.91
N PHE A 139 20.46 -21.96 1.85
CA PHE A 139 20.00 -20.70 1.26
C PHE A 139 19.32 -20.88 -0.10
N ASP A 140 18.76 -22.06 -0.36
CA ASP A 140 18.13 -22.42 -1.63
C ASP A 140 17.04 -21.42 -2.06
N ARG A 141 16.35 -20.79 -1.10
CA ARG A 141 15.35 -19.77 -1.36
C ARG A 141 15.60 -18.55 -0.45
N THR A 142 16.13 -17.50 -1.04
CA THR A 142 16.35 -16.23 -0.35
C THR A 142 15.37 -15.19 -0.88
N PHE A 143 14.74 -14.46 0.01
CA PHE A 143 13.78 -13.42 -0.35
C PHE A 143 14.34 -12.04 0.03
N LEU A 144 14.01 -11.04 -0.77
CA LEU A 144 14.39 -9.65 -0.53
C LEU A 144 13.15 -8.77 -0.51
N ASN A 145 13.05 -7.95 0.55
CA ASN A 145 12.05 -6.90 0.64
C ASN A 145 12.58 -5.60 0.05
N GLU A 146 11.74 -4.93 -0.72
CA GLU A 146 11.97 -3.57 -1.17
C GLU A 146 10.74 -2.71 -0.85
N HIS A 147 10.99 -1.49 -0.35
CA HIS A 147 9.94 -0.59 0.12
C HIS A 147 9.84 0.64 -0.76
N TYR A 148 8.61 1.03 -1.06
CA TYR A 148 8.33 2.18 -1.91
C TYR A 148 7.18 3.01 -1.35
N ILE A 149 7.26 4.31 -1.55
CA ILE A 149 6.18 5.26 -1.28
C ILE A 149 5.80 5.92 -2.61
N SER A 150 4.53 5.81 -2.99
CA SER A 150 3.98 6.58 -4.12
C SER A 150 3.10 7.69 -3.58
N LEU A 151 3.50 8.92 -3.82
CA LEU A 151 2.73 10.12 -3.52
C LEU A 151 1.87 10.46 -4.73
N ILE A 152 0.58 10.68 -4.52
CA ILE A 152 -0.39 10.88 -5.60
C ILE A 152 -1.25 12.09 -5.30
N VAL A 153 -1.36 12.99 -6.28
CA VAL A 153 -2.22 14.18 -6.21
C VAL A 153 -3.30 14.06 -7.27
N ALA A 154 -4.55 14.09 -6.83
CA ALA A 154 -5.70 14.06 -7.73
C ALA A 154 -5.95 15.43 -8.34
N PRO A 155 -6.36 15.52 -9.62
CA PRO A 155 -6.78 16.77 -10.21
C PRO A 155 -7.99 17.30 -9.43
N GLN A 156 -7.89 18.53 -8.96
CA GLN A 156 -9.03 19.21 -8.37
C GLN A 156 -10.03 19.49 -9.49
N ILE A 157 -11.22 18.93 -9.37
CA ILE A 157 -12.33 19.33 -10.24
C ILE A 157 -12.68 20.77 -9.86
N PRO A 158 -12.50 21.77 -10.76
CA PRO A 158 -12.81 23.15 -10.45
C PRO A 158 -14.26 23.24 -9.96
N SER A 159 -14.45 23.84 -8.80
CA SER A 159 -15.81 24.07 -8.30
C SER A 159 -16.61 24.91 -9.30
N SER A 160 -17.94 24.86 -9.23
CA SER A 160 -18.77 25.73 -10.05
C SER A 160 -18.45 27.21 -9.86
N LEU A 161 -17.97 27.59 -8.68
CA LEU A 161 -17.48 28.94 -8.37
C LEU A 161 -16.14 29.26 -9.05
N ASP A 162 -15.22 28.28 -9.14
CA ASP A 162 -13.94 28.47 -9.83
C ASP A 162 -14.15 28.60 -11.33
N LYS A 163 -15.05 27.78 -11.92
CA LYS A 163 -15.47 27.90 -13.32
C LYS A 163 -16.10 29.28 -13.61
N LEU A 164 -16.86 29.81 -12.66
CA LEU A 164 -17.46 31.16 -12.78
C LEU A 164 -16.40 32.26 -12.69
N LYS A 165 -15.43 32.13 -11.76
CA LYS A 165 -14.29 33.04 -11.65
C LYS A 165 -13.43 33.02 -12.90
N ASP A 166 -13.09 31.84 -13.43
CA ASP A 166 -12.32 31.69 -14.66
C ASP A 166 -13.03 32.36 -15.85
N LYS A 167 -14.37 32.26 -15.89
CA LYS A 167 -15.19 32.90 -16.93
C LYS A 167 -15.26 34.42 -16.77
N ILE A 168 -15.24 34.93 -15.55
CA ILE A 168 -15.30 36.36 -15.27
C ILE A 168 -13.94 37.03 -15.44
N TYR A 169 -12.86 36.39 -14.99
CA TYR A 169 -11.51 36.99 -14.98
C TYR A 169 -10.65 36.56 -16.16
N GLY A 170 -11.16 35.71 -17.08
CA GLY A 170 -10.42 35.29 -18.28
C GLY A 170 -9.12 34.54 -18.01
N ARG A 171 -8.90 34.12 -16.74
CA ARG A 171 -7.74 33.33 -16.34
C ARG A 171 -8.12 31.84 -16.36
N LYS A 172 -7.59 31.08 -17.32
CA LYS A 172 -7.53 29.62 -17.17
C LYS A 172 -6.56 29.33 -16.03
N THR A 173 -7.10 29.00 -14.87
CA THR A 173 -6.27 28.51 -13.75
C THR A 173 -5.53 27.30 -14.28
N ASN A 174 -4.20 27.36 -14.32
CA ASN A 174 -3.38 26.26 -14.85
C ASN A 174 -3.36 25.17 -13.77
N THR A 175 -4.44 24.37 -13.73
CA THR A 175 -4.72 23.37 -12.70
C THR A 175 -3.55 22.40 -12.55
N ILE A 176 -2.89 22.08 -13.66
CA ILE A 176 -1.74 21.15 -13.69
C ILE A 176 -0.55 21.72 -12.90
N SER A 177 -0.25 23.02 -13.01
CA SER A 177 0.88 23.62 -12.28
C SER A 177 0.69 23.63 -10.77
N PHE A 178 -0.55 23.75 -10.30
CA PHE A 178 -0.87 23.72 -8.87
C PHE A 178 -0.71 22.29 -8.29
N HIS A 179 -1.13 21.26 -9.02
CA HIS A 179 -0.98 19.86 -8.59
C HIS A 179 0.49 19.45 -8.55
N ASP A 180 1.28 19.88 -9.53
CA ASP A 180 2.73 19.64 -9.54
C ASP A 180 3.40 20.30 -8.34
N HIS A 181 2.99 21.51 -7.97
CA HIS A 181 3.52 22.19 -6.79
C HIS A 181 3.26 21.39 -5.51
N ILE A 182 2.00 20.96 -5.25
CA ILE A 182 1.67 20.11 -4.10
C ILE A 182 2.48 18.82 -4.11
N LEU A 183 2.61 18.17 -5.27
CA LEU A 183 3.37 16.92 -5.39
C LEU A 183 4.85 17.14 -5.09
N ARG A 184 5.44 18.28 -5.52
CA ARG A 184 6.83 18.65 -5.21
C ARG A 184 7.02 18.92 -3.71
N GLU A 185 6.12 19.66 -3.08
CA GLU A 185 6.16 19.91 -1.64
C GLU A 185 6.04 18.60 -0.84
N ALA A 186 5.07 17.74 -1.18
CA ALA A 186 4.91 16.45 -0.52
C ALA A 186 6.14 15.54 -0.72
N THR A 187 6.77 15.61 -1.90
CA THR A 187 8.01 14.88 -2.18
C THR A 187 9.15 15.39 -1.30
N ALA A 188 9.37 16.70 -1.25
CA ALA A 188 10.42 17.31 -0.43
C ALA A 188 10.22 16.99 1.06
N LEU A 189 8.99 17.16 1.56
CA LEU A 189 8.61 16.77 2.92
C LEU A 189 8.93 15.30 3.22
N THR A 190 8.61 14.39 2.30
CA THR A 190 8.85 12.95 2.49
C THR A 190 10.34 12.63 2.54
N LEU A 191 11.14 13.25 1.66
CA LEU A 191 12.60 13.06 1.64
C LEU A 191 13.26 13.58 2.92
N GLU A 192 12.79 14.71 3.44
CA GLU A 192 13.30 15.31 4.68
C GLU A 192 12.86 14.51 5.91
N ALA A 193 11.57 14.26 6.06
CA ALA A 193 11.02 13.60 7.24
C ALA A 193 11.51 12.15 7.42
N LEU A 194 11.75 11.45 6.32
CA LEU A 194 12.20 10.06 6.31
C LEU A 194 13.69 9.91 5.97
N HIS A 195 14.49 10.98 6.11
CA HIS A 195 15.91 11.00 5.75
C HIS A 195 16.70 9.81 6.34
N ASP A 196 16.42 9.43 7.59
CA ASP A 196 17.11 8.32 8.27
C ASP A 196 16.85 6.95 7.61
N LEU A 197 15.84 6.85 6.75
CA LEU A 197 15.49 5.66 5.99
C LEU A 197 16.06 5.67 4.56
N GLU A 198 16.95 6.59 4.25
CA GLU A 198 17.60 6.80 2.95
C GLU A 198 16.61 6.79 1.77
N PRO A 199 15.63 7.71 1.73
CA PRO A 199 14.66 7.82 0.65
C PRO A 199 15.35 8.29 -0.64
N ARG A 200 14.94 7.71 -1.79
CA ARG A 200 15.43 8.12 -3.13
C ARG A 200 14.28 8.15 -4.12
N ILE A 201 14.18 9.24 -4.88
CA ILE A 201 13.20 9.32 -5.97
C ILE A 201 13.58 8.29 -7.04
N VAL A 202 12.59 7.56 -7.53
CA VAL A 202 12.77 6.61 -8.64
C VAL A 202 12.49 7.34 -9.94
N ASP A 203 13.46 7.32 -10.83
CA ASP A 203 13.41 8.02 -12.13
C ASP A 203 13.17 7.08 -13.31
N ASN A 204 13.03 7.68 -14.50
CA ASN A 204 12.87 7.01 -15.79
C ASN A 204 14.16 7.15 -16.63
N GLU A 205 15.33 7.09 -16.00
CA GLU A 205 16.62 7.21 -16.69
C GLU A 205 17.25 5.84 -16.96
N GLY A 206 18.13 5.83 -17.99
CA GLY A 206 18.90 4.65 -18.36
C GLY A 206 18.24 3.80 -19.46
N THR A 207 18.94 2.74 -19.83
CA THR A 207 18.48 1.78 -20.86
C THR A 207 17.24 0.99 -20.39
N ILE A 208 17.19 0.70 -19.10
CA ILE A 208 16.05 0.09 -18.40
C ILE A 208 15.54 1.16 -17.44
N SER A 209 14.26 1.49 -17.53
CA SER A 209 13.62 2.45 -16.64
C SER A 209 13.33 1.84 -15.27
N PRO A 210 13.94 2.33 -14.17
CA PRO A 210 13.59 1.87 -12.84
C PRO A 210 12.11 2.14 -12.49
N LEU A 211 11.60 3.33 -12.84
CA LEU A 211 10.23 3.74 -12.58
C LEU A 211 9.20 2.83 -13.27
N LEU A 212 9.36 2.61 -14.57
CA LEU A 212 8.43 1.79 -15.33
C LEU A 212 8.58 0.30 -15.01
N SER A 213 9.80 -0.17 -14.76
CA SER A 213 10.06 -1.56 -14.34
C SER A 213 9.35 -1.89 -13.03
N PHE A 214 9.36 -0.96 -12.06
CA PHE A 214 8.63 -1.16 -10.80
C PHE A 214 7.12 -1.36 -11.04
N TRP A 215 6.47 -0.49 -11.82
CA TRP A 215 5.03 -0.65 -12.09
C TRP A 215 4.73 -1.89 -12.93
N THR A 216 5.62 -2.23 -13.87
CA THR A 216 5.50 -3.47 -14.66
C THR A 216 5.64 -4.72 -13.80
N GLN A 217 6.53 -4.70 -12.81
CA GLN A 217 6.65 -5.76 -11.80
C GLN A 217 5.34 -6.02 -11.07
N LEU A 218 4.63 -4.96 -10.64
CA LEU A 218 3.33 -5.11 -9.96
C LEU A 218 2.25 -5.68 -10.91
N ILE A 219 2.29 -5.33 -12.19
CA ILE A 219 1.36 -5.87 -13.19
C ILE A 219 1.60 -7.36 -13.40
N HIS A 220 2.87 -7.77 -13.50
CA HIS A 220 3.26 -9.13 -13.84
C HIS A 220 3.38 -10.05 -12.61
N GLY A 221 3.41 -9.51 -11.39
CA GLY A 221 3.66 -10.28 -10.17
C GLY A 221 5.08 -10.88 -10.11
N LYS A 222 6.02 -10.34 -10.88
CA LYS A 222 7.45 -10.70 -10.87
C LYS A 222 8.29 -9.56 -11.42
N SER A 223 9.60 -9.59 -11.14
CA SER A 223 10.55 -8.66 -11.78
C SER A 223 10.42 -8.67 -13.31
N ALA A 224 10.20 -7.49 -13.87
CA ALA A 224 9.97 -7.31 -15.30
C ALA A 224 10.66 -6.01 -15.76
N PRO A 225 12.01 -6.07 -16.02
CA PRO A 225 12.76 -4.91 -16.46
C PRO A 225 12.17 -4.37 -17.76
N LEU A 226 11.84 -3.08 -17.78
CA LEU A 226 11.24 -2.43 -18.94
C LEU A 226 12.22 -1.45 -19.60
N LYS A 227 12.45 -1.67 -20.90
CA LYS A 227 13.14 -0.72 -21.74
C LYS A 227 12.10 0.24 -22.35
N PRO A 228 12.18 1.56 -22.08
CA PRO A 228 11.22 2.50 -22.60
C PRO A 228 11.22 2.52 -24.13
N LEU A 229 10.05 2.51 -24.73
CA LEU A 229 9.84 2.59 -26.17
C LEU A 229 9.00 3.85 -26.48
N ASN A 230 8.99 4.24 -27.75
CA ASN A 230 8.23 5.40 -28.21
C ASN A 230 6.77 5.01 -28.57
N SER A 231 6.04 4.43 -27.60
CA SER A 231 4.65 4.00 -27.72
C SER A 231 3.89 4.30 -26.43
N HIS A 232 2.57 4.05 -26.39
CA HIS A 232 1.77 4.27 -25.18
C HIS A 232 2.29 3.42 -24.01
N LEU A 233 2.40 4.01 -22.81
CA LEU A 233 2.95 3.32 -21.64
C LEU A 233 2.22 2.01 -21.32
N SER A 234 0.88 2.02 -21.34
CA SER A 234 0.09 0.83 -21.06
C SER A 234 0.39 -0.33 -22.02
N ASP A 235 0.70 -0.03 -23.31
CA ASP A 235 1.07 -1.05 -24.31
C ASP A 235 2.43 -1.67 -24.03
N GLN A 236 3.38 -0.87 -23.55
CA GLN A 236 4.73 -1.33 -23.21
C GLN A 236 4.78 -2.20 -21.97
N MET A 237 3.92 -1.88 -20.98
CA MET A 237 3.96 -2.49 -19.65
C MET A 237 3.25 -3.85 -19.58
N VAL A 238 2.45 -4.21 -20.59
CA VAL A 238 1.68 -5.46 -20.59
C VAL A 238 2.30 -6.46 -21.53
N SER A 239 3.01 -7.45 -20.99
CA SER A 239 3.57 -8.59 -21.75
C SER A 239 3.13 -9.95 -21.19
N CYS A 240 2.14 -9.97 -20.28
CA CYS A 240 1.52 -11.17 -19.75
C CYS A 240 0.00 -11.08 -19.82
N GLN A 241 -0.67 -12.21 -19.78
CA GLN A 241 -2.11 -12.29 -19.55
C GLN A 241 -2.36 -12.31 -18.05
N VAL A 242 -3.39 -11.60 -17.59
CA VAL A 242 -3.82 -11.58 -16.19
C VAL A 242 -5.29 -11.94 -16.13
N GLY A 243 -5.59 -13.07 -15.50
CA GLY A 243 -6.94 -13.57 -15.28
C GLY A 243 -7.36 -13.44 -13.81
N PHE A 244 -8.65 -13.21 -13.57
CA PHE A 244 -9.22 -13.12 -12.22
C PHE A 244 -10.32 -14.17 -12.05
N ASP A 245 -10.05 -15.23 -11.28
CA ASP A 245 -11.05 -16.23 -10.88
C ASP A 245 -11.75 -15.74 -9.59
N MET A 246 -12.86 -15.04 -9.76
CA MET A 246 -13.65 -14.50 -8.65
C MET A 246 -14.28 -15.59 -7.77
N GLN A 247 -14.48 -16.80 -8.27
CA GLN A 247 -15.07 -17.89 -7.49
C GLN A 247 -14.07 -18.47 -6.50
N LYS A 248 -12.82 -18.64 -6.95
CA LYS A 248 -11.72 -19.14 -6.11
C LYS A 248 -11.00 -18.02 -5.36
N GLY A 249 -11.16 -16.75 -5.80
CA GLY A 249 -10.38 -15.61 -5.28
C GLY A 249 -8.91 -15.69 -5.68
N HIS A 250 -8.64 -16.14 -6.90
CA HIS A 250 -7.29 -16.31 -7.43
C HIS A 250 -7.04 -15.39 -8.62
N ILE A 251 -5.79 -14.91 -8.70
CA ILE A 251 -5.24 -14.22 -9.87
C ILE A 251 -4.36 -15.22 -10.60
N GLU A 252 -4.44 -15.24 -11.92
CA GLU A 252 -3.57 -16.05 -12.77
C GLU A 252 -2.78 -15.13 -13.70
N TRP A 253 -1.47 -15.26 -13.70
CA TRP A 253 -0.57 -14.64 -14.66
C TRP A 253 -0.06 -15.73 -15.60
N GLU A 254 -0.16 -15.49 -16.89
CA GLU A 254 0.38 -16.39 -17.92
C GLU A 254 1.26 -15.61 -18.88
N ASP A 255 2.50 -16.07 -19.02
CA ASP A 255 3.48 -15.53 -19.96
C ASP A 255 4.30 -16.66 -20.58
N GLN A 256 5.29 -16.30 -21.41
CA GLN A 256 6.17 -17.28 -22.08
C GLN A 256 6.97 -18.15 -21.11
N THR A 257 7.14 -17.74 -19.85
CA THR A 257 7.90 -18.49 -18.83
C THR A 257 7.03 -19.46 -18.04
N GLY A 258 5.70 -19.40 -18.20
CA GLY A 258 4.75 -20.28 -17.54
C GLY A 258 3.63 -19.54 -16.81
N LYS A 259 2.93 -20.28 -15.94
CA LYS A 259 1.82 -19.77 -15.12
C LYS A 259 2.26 -19.48 -13.70
N ARG A 260 1.68 -18.42 -13.13
CA ARG A 260 1.76 -18.10 -11.71
C ARG A 260 0.38 -17.83 -11.16
N PHE A 261 0.24 -18.07 -9.89
CA PHE A 261 -1.02 -17.92 -9.17
C PHE A 261 -0.86 -16.91 -8.05
N GLY A 262 -1.92 -16.17 -7.78
CA GLY A 262 -1.94 -15.24 -6.65
C GLY A 262 -3.27 -15.22 -5.96
N ALA A 263 -3.28 -14.70 -4.74
CA ALA A 263 -4.48 -14.43 -3.96
C ALA A 263 -4.29 -13.14 -3.17
N ILE A 264 -5.38 -12.43 -2.91
CA ILE A 264 -5.33 -11.21 -2.13
C ILE A 264 -6.01 -11.42 -0.78
N ILE A 265 -5.30 -11.04 0.28
CA ILE A 265 -5.86 -10.97 1.62
C ILE A 265 -5.86 -9.50 2.05
N SER A 266 -7.04 -8.99 2.40
CA SER A 266 -7.23 -7.62 2.86
C SER A 266 -7.52 -7.58 4.35
N LEU A 267 -7.03 -6.53 5.01
CA LEU A 267 -7.45 -6.15 6.33
C LEU A 267 -8.89 -5.62 6.24
N ASN A 268 -9.83 -6.31 6.86
CA ASN A 268 -11.24 -5.93 6.83
C ASN A 268 -11.69 -5.21 8.12
N LYS A 269 -11.23 -5.69 9.27
CA LYS A 269 -11.56 -5.14 10.57
C LYS A 269 -10.40 -5.33 11.53
N TRP A 270 -10.32 -4.44 12.50
CA TRP A 270 -9.29 -4.44 13.52
C TRP A 270 -9.92 -4.36 14.91
N ASP A 271 -9.66 -5.35 15.74
CA ASP A 271 -10.27 -5.45 17.06
C ASP A 271 -9.27 -5.18 18.20
N LYS A 272 -8.00 -4.92 17.89
CA LYS A 272 -6.92 -4.66 18.85
C LYS A 272 -6.12 -3.43 18.47
N ASP A 273 -5.20 -3.04 19.35
CA ASP A 273 -4.22 -1.99 19.06
C ASP A 273 -3.30 -2.35 17.91
N SER A 274 -2.91 -1.34 17.12
CA SER A 274 -1.94 -1.51 16.06
C SER A 274 -0.57 -1.86 16.64
N SER A 275 0.09 -2.85 16.06
CA SER A 275 1.44 -3.27 16.42
C SER A 275 2.36 -3.28 15.21
N PRO A 276 3.57 -2.72 15.31
CA PRO A 276 4.56 -2.84 14.24
C PRO A 276 4.97 -4.29 13.97
N GLN A 277 4.81 -5.17 14.96
CA GLN A 277 5.13 -6.58 14.85
C GLN A 277 4.28 -7.30 13.78
N LEU A 278 3.03 -6.85 13.57
CA LEU A 278 2.19 -7.38 12.49
C LEU A 278 2.90 -7.29 11.13
N MET A 279 3.41 -6.10 10.81
CA MET A 279 4.07 -5.88 9.52
C MET A 279 5.42 -6.60 9.45
N LYS A 280 6.14 -6.69 10.58
CA LYS A 280 7.40 -7.43 10.65
C LYS A 280 7.19 -8.92 10.36
N GLU A 281 6.15 -9.54 10.94
CA GLU A 281 5.82 -10.93 10.64
C GLU A 281 5.33 -11.13 9.19
N LEU A 282 4.50 -10.22 8.67
CA LEU A 282 4.08 -10.29 7.26
C LEU A 282 5.27 -10.16 6.31
N ASN A 283 6.20 -9.25 6.59
CA ASN A 283 7.43 -9.07 5.81
C ASN A 283 8.38 -10.26 5.89
N SER A 284 8.19 -11.16 6.84
CA SER A 284 9.02 -12.38 7.02
C SER A 284 8.41 -13.65 6.42
N LEU A 285 7.23 -13.56 5.77
CA LEU A 285 6.59 -14.68 5.09
C LEU A 285 7.56 -15.33 4.08
N LYS A 286 7.59 -16.67 4.06
CA LYS A 286 8.46 -17.45 3.17
C LYS A 286 7.84 -17.64 1.78
N GLY A 287 7.63 -16.54 1.06
CA GLY A 287 7.04 -16.53 -0.27
C GLY A 287 7.12 -15.17 -0.92
N GLN A 288 6.74 -15.11 -2.18
CA GLN A 288 6.66 -13.83 -2.91
C GLN A 288 5.35 -13.13 -2.59
N PHE A 289 5.41 -11.82 -2.40
CA PHE A 289 4.21 -11.01 -2.17
C PHE A 289 4.41 -9.54 -2.52
N ILE A 290 3.29 -8.84 -2.61
CA ILE A 290 3.21 -7.38 -2.66
C ILE A 290 2.27 -6.93 -1.55
N ILE A 291 2.75 -6.15 -0.59
CA ILE A 291 1.89 -5.46 0.38
C ILE A 291 1.58 -4.07 -0.17
N CYS A 292 0.31 -3.73 -0.26
CA CYS A 292 -0.16 -2.41 -0.66
C CYS A 292 -0.96 -1.80 0.48
N GLN A 293 -0.47 -0.67 1.01
CA GLN A 293 -1.16 0.15 1.98
C GLN A 293 -1.57 1.45 1.30
N LEU A 294 -2.86 1.75 1.29
CA LEU A 294 -3.43 2.95 0.70
C LEU A 294 -3.90 3.87 1.82
N LEU A 295 -3.43 5.12 1.81
CA LEU A 295 -3.65 6.09 2.88
C LEU A 295 -4.13 7.42 2.30
N LYS A 296 -5.20 7.95 2.87
CA LYS A 296 -5.67 9.31 2.56
C LYS A 296 -6.01 10.03 3.84
N GLY A 297 -5.24 11.08 4.15
CA GLY A 297 -5.50 11.94 5.29
C GLY A 297 -6.81 12.71 5.13
N SER A 298 -7.49 12.92 6.24
CA SER A 298 -8.70 13.74 6.32
C SER A 298 -8.36 15.11 6.89
N SER A 299 -8.92 16.17 6.32
CA SER A 299 -8.83 17.49 6.97
C SER A 299 -9.48 17.43 8.35
N LYS A 300 -8.99 18.24 9.30
CA LYS A 300 -9.47 18.29 10.68
C LYS A 300 -11.01 18.38 10.77
N ALA A 301 -11.63 19.26 9.98
CA ALA A 301 -13.08 19.42 9.97
C ALA A 301 -13.80 18.14 9.53
N LYS A 302 -13.32 17.46 8.48
CA LYS A 302 -13.90 16.19 8.01
C LYS A 302 -13.70 15.06 9.02
N ALA A 303 -12.53 15.01 9.64
CA ALA A 303 -12.20 14.03 10.68
C ALA A 303 -13.13 14.16 11.88
N LEU A 304 -13.32 15.38 12.39
CA LEU A 304 -14.22 15.63 13.51
C LEU A 304 -15.67 15.29 13.19
N LEU A 305 -16.17 15.72 12.01
CA LEU A 305 -17.52 15.35 11.58
C LEU A 305 -17.71 13.84 11.51
N TYR A 306 -16.74 13.12 10.95
CA TYR A 306 -16.80 11.65 10.88
C TYR A 306 -16.84 11.03 12.28
N LEU A 307 -15.92 11.41 13.17
CA LEU A 307 -15.85 10.84 14.53
C LEU A 307 -17.12 11.14 15.35
N MET A 308 -17.65 12.37 15.26
CA MET A 308 -18.88 12.76 15.92
C MET A 308 -20.09 11.98 15.39
N ASP A 309 -20.18 11.76 14.07
CA ASP A 309 -21.25 10.98 13.47
C ASP A 309 -21.17 9.51 13.88
N GLN A 310 -19.98 8.91 13.86
CA GLN A 310 -19.76 7.54 14.35
C GLN A 310 -20.13 7.40 15.84
N LYS A 311 -19.72 8.34 16.67
CA LYS A 311 -20.10 8.38 18.10
C LYS A 311 -21.60 8.46 18.28
N LYS A 312 -22.29 9.34 17.51
CA LYS A 312 -23.75 9.46 17.54
C LYS A 312 -24.45 8.18 17.11
N GLN A 313 -24.00 7.53 16.05
CA GLN A 313 -24.57 6.26 15.59
C GLN A 313 -24.40 5.16 16.64
N ARG A 314 -23.25 5.12 17.33
CA ARG A 314 -23.03 4.18 18.44
C ARG A 314 -23.91 4.47 19.63
N ASN A 315 -24.10 5.73 20.01
CA ASN A 315 -25.01 6.11 21.10
C ASN A 315 -26.45 5.65 20.81
N LEU A 316 -26.94 5.79 19.57
CA LEU A 316 -28.27 5.32 19.18
C LEU A 316 -28.43 3.80 19.30
N LEU A 317 -27.34 3.05 19.21
CA LEU A 317 -27.30 1.59 19.41
C LEU A 317 -26.98 1.21 20.87
N GLY A 318 -26.59 2.18 21.69
CA GLY A 318 -26.12 1.99 23.06
C GLY A 318 -27.17 1.39 24.03
N ASP A 319 -28.46 1.65 23.79
CA ASP A 319 -29.55 1.03 24.51
C ASP A 319 -29.60 -0.48 24.35
N LEU A 320 -29.07 -1.00 23.22
CA LEU A 320 -28.98 -2.43 22.93
C LEU A 320 -27.62 -3.03 23.34
N PHE A 321 -26.55 -2.23 23.32
CA PHE A 321 -25.18 -2.67 23.59
C PHE A 321 -24.39 -1.55 24.31
N PRO A 322 -24.65 -1.32 25.62
CA PRO A 322 -23.93 -0.30 26.39
C PRO A 322 -22.43 -0.65 26.43
N ASN A 323 -21.59 0.25 25.96
CA ASN A 323 -20.14 0.10 26.03
C ASN A 323 -19.48 1.47 26.27
N ASP A 324 -19.35 1.81 27.57
CA ASP A 324 -18.75 3.06 28.02
C ASP A 324 -17.29 3.22 27.56
N GLN A 325 -16.57 2.10 27.45
CA GLN A 325 -15.18 2.12 26.95
C GLN A 325 -15.09 2.64 25.53
N VAL A 326 -15.96 2.18 24.63
CA VAL A 326 -15.98 2.65 23.23
C VAL A 326 -16.31 4.13 23.14
N MET A 327 -17.19 4.64 24.03
CA MET A 327 -17.49 6.07 24.08
C MET A 327 -16.28 6.90 24.52
N GLN A 328 -15.53 6.43 25.52
CA GLN A 328 -14.30 7.08 25.97
C GLN A 328 -13.22 7.08 24.86
N GLU A 329 -13.12 6.00 24.09
CA GLU A 329 -12.21 5.92 22.94
C GLU A 329 -12.55 6.96 21.85
N PHE A 330 -13.86 7.17 21.57
CA PHE A 330 -14.28 8.23 20.66
C PHE A 330 -13.93 9.63 21.19
N ASP A 331 -14.14 9.87 22.49
CA ASP A 331 -13.82 11.16 23.11
C ASP A 331 -12.32 11.44 23.06
N ALA A 332 -11.49 10.45 23.38
CA ALA A 332 -10.04 10.56 23.27
C ALA A 332 -9.60 10.81 21.82
N ALA A 333 -10.18 10.13 20.83
CA ALA A 333 -9.87 10.35 19.42
C ALA A 333 -10.28 11.76 18.97
N ILE A 334 -11.45 12.26 19.38
CA ILE A 334 -11.92 13.62 19.09
C ILE A 334 -10.98 14.65 19.71
N GLU A 335 -10.52 14.43 20.95
CA GLU A 335 -9.58 15.31 21.65
C GLU A 335 -8.24 15.38 20.93
N LEU A 336 -7.66 14.24 20.54
CA LEU A 336 -6.40 14.17 19.78
C LEU A 336 -6.48 14.91 18.45
N VAL A 337 -7.59 14.77 17.72
CA VAL A 337 -7.79 15.48 16.45
C VAL A 337 -8.05 16.97 16.68
N THR A 338 -8.79 17.33 17.74
CA THR A 338 -9.09 18.73 18.07
C THR A 338 -7.84 19.49 18.47
N SER A 339 -6.94 18.85 19.21
CA SER A 339 -5.65 19.43 19.66
C SER A 339 -4.52 19.33 18.61
N ASP A 340 -4.81 18.90 17.39
CA ASP A 340 -3.83 18.68 16.31
C ASP A 340 -2.71 17.68 16.68
N GLN A 341 -2.97 16.80 17.65
CA GLN A 341 -2.02 15.78 18.06
C GLN A 341 -2.06 14.52 17.18
N ALA A 342 -3.14 14.31 16.43
CA ALA A 342 -3.25 13.21 15.47
C ALA A 342 -4.16 13.59 14.31
N SER A 343 -3.93 12.96 13.17
CA SER A 343 -4.78 13.06 11.97
C SER A 343 -5.54 11.77 11.74
N LEU A 344 -6.77 11.86 11.23
CA LEU A 344 -7.57 10.69 10.85
C LEU A 344 -7.27 10.30 9.41
N TYR A 345 -7.09 9.01 9.17
CA TYR A 345 -6.81 8.47 7.85
C TYR A 345 -7.92 7.54 7.35
N ALA A 346 -8.27 7.65 6.07
CA ALA A 346 -8.84 6.52 5.36
C ALA A 346 -7.71 5.58 5.01
N TYR A 347 -7.78 4.33 5.44
CA TYR A 347 -6.71 3.34 5.34
C TYR A 347 -7.21 2.03 4.80
N GLN A 348 -6.46 1.43 3.90
CA GLN A 348 -6.65 0.07 3.40
C GLN A 348 -5.30 -0.62 3.35
N CYS A 349 -5.25 -1.88 3.79
CA CYS A 349 -4.07 -2.73 3.67
C CYS A 349 -4.46 -4.06 3.03
N SER A 350 -3.72 -4.46 2.01
CA SER A 350 -3.88 -5.74 1.33
C SER A 350 -2.51 -6.34 1.02
N ILE A 351 -2.43 -7.67 1.09
CA ILE A 351 -1.27 -8.45 0.66
C ILE A 351 -1.68 -9.32 -0.52
N ILE A 352 -0.93 -9.21 -1.61
CA ILE A 352 -1.04 -10.04 -2.81
C ILE A 352 0.03 -11.11 -2.69
N LEU A 353 -0.38 -12.35 -2.40
CA LEU A 353 0.49 -13.51 -2.32
C LEU A 353 0.69 -14.09 -3.70
N ILE A 354 1.90 -14.52 -4.03
CA ILE A 354 2.26 -14.98 -5.38
C ILE A 354 3.06 -16.29 -5.27
N SER A 355 2.71 -17.29 -6.06
CA SER A 355 3.47 -18.53 -6.19
C SER A 355 3.35 -19.14 -7.59
N ASN A 356 4.33 -19.93 -7.98
CA ASN A 356 4.27 -20.76 -9.18
C ASN A 356 3.45 -22.04 -8.96
N ASN A 357 3.10 -22.38 -7.70
CA ASN A 357 2.40 -23.59 -7.30
C ASN A 357 1.15 -23.24 -6.48
N GLN A 358 0.01 -23.85 -6.79
CA GLN A 358 -1.26 -23.63 -6.07
C GLN A 358 -1.24 -24.17 -4.62
N GLU A 359 -0.52 -25.27 -4.35
CA GLU A 359 -0.41 -25.82 -2.99
C GLU A 359 0.41 -24.88 -2.11
N GLU A 360 1.53 -24.37 -2.63
CA GLU A 360 2.32 -23.34 -1.93
C GLU A 360 1.51 -22.06 -1.68
N LEU A 361 0.75 -21.60 -2.69
CA LEU A 361 -0.13 -20.45 -2.52
C LEU A 361 -1.14 -20.67 -1.40
N THR A 362 -1.75 -21.85 -1.32
CA THR A 362 -2.71 -22.19 -0.24
C THR A 362 -2.04 -22.10 1.13
N SER A 363 -0.84 -22.63 1.27
CA SER A 363 -0.06 -22.55 2.52
C SER A 363 0.27 -21.10 2.90
N LEU A 364 0.65 -20.26 1.93
CA LEU A 364 0.90 -18.83 2.15
C LEU A 364 -0.37 -18.08 2.58
N ILE A 365 -1.52 -18.39 1.99
CA ILE A 365 -2.82 -17.83 2.37
C ILE A 365 -3.13 -18.14 3.84
N GLU A 366 -2.96 -19.39 4.25
CA GLU A 366 -3.23 -19.82 5.63
C GLU A 366 -2.28 -19.15 6.62
N GLU A 367 -0.99 -19.06 6.29
CA GLU A 367 0.01 -18.41 7.13
C GLU A 367 -0.27 -16.91 7.27
N ALA A 368 -0.53 -16.19 6.19
CA ALA A 368 -0.87 -14.78 6.23
C ALA A 368 -2.15 -14.53 7.05
N ARG A 369 -3.18 -15.36 6.89
CA ARG A 369 -4.40 -15.30 7.70
C ARG A 369 -4.12 -15.53 9.19
N ARG A 370 -3.25 -16.47 9.53
CA ARG A 370 -2.85 -16.75 10.90
C ARG A 370 -2.15 -15.53 11.52
N ILE A 371 -1.22 -14.91 10.79
CA ILE A 371 -0.53 -13.70 11.24
C ILE A 371 -1.54 -12.58 11.50
N PHE A 372 -2.41 -12.25 10.56
CA PHE A 372 -3.43 -11.23 10.77
C PHE A 372 -4.28 -11.48 12.03
N LYS A 373 -4.76 -12.71 12.19
CA LYS A 373 -5.61 -13.09 13.34
C LYS A 373 -4.87 -13.00 14.69
N SER A 374 -3.57 -13.31 14.73
CA SER A 374 -2.77 -13.23 15.98
C SER A 374 -2.67 -11.79 16.51
N TYR A 375 -2.78 -10.79 15.62
CA TYR A 375 -2.80 -9.37 15.95
C TYR A 375 -4.20 -8.75 16.01
N GLY A 376 -5.25 -9.58 16.11
CA GLY A 376 -6.63 -9.10 16.23
C GLY A 376 -7.20 -8.48 14.97
N VAL A 377 -6.57 -8.73 13.83
CA VAL A 377 -7.08 -8.31 12.51
C VAL A 377 -7.98 -9.41 11.95
N LEU A 378 -9.17 -9.04 11.49
CA LEU A 378 -10.05 -9.93 10.73
C LEU A 378 -9.66 -9.85 9.25
N PRO A 379 -8.94 -10.86 8.71
CA PRO A 379 -8.58 -10.89 7.30
C PRO A 379 -9.74 -11.38 6.44
N ILE A 380 -9.81 -10.87 5.23
CA ILE A 380 -10.70 -11.37 4.18
C ILE A 380 -9.89 -11.73 2.93
N GLN A 381 -10.10 -12.92 2.38
CA GLN A 381 -9.61 -13.23 1.04
C GLN A 381 -10.55 -12.60 0.03
N GLU A 382 -10.00 -11.81 -0.86
CA GLU A 382 -10.80 -11.13 -1.87
C GLU A 382 -11.27 -12.14 -2.94
N THR A 383 -12.55 -12.05 -3.25
CA THR A 383 -13.22 -12.81 -4.30
C THR A 383 -13.89 -11.83 -5.26
N ILE A 384 -15.07 -11.34 -4.93
CA ILE A 384 -15.83 -10.38 -5.76
C ILE A 384 -15.06 -9.08 -6.01
N ALA A 385 -14.30 -8.61 -5.01
CA ALA A 385 -13.52 -7.38 -5.10
C ALA A 385 -12.06 -7.61 -5.57
N LEU A 386 -11.71 -8.83 -5.98
CA LEU A 386 -10.35 -9.26 -6.30
C LEU A 386 -9.65 -8.30 -7.29
N GLU A 387 -10.27 -8.05 -8.43
CA GLU A 387 -9.72 -7.17 -9.46
C GLU A 387 -9.61 -5.72 -8.99
N TYR A 388 -10.62 -5.20 -8.26
CA TYR A 388 -10.58 -3.82 -7.74
C TYR A 388 -9.46 -3.60 -6.75
N VAL A 389 -9.26 -4.55 -5.83
CA VAL A 389 -8.16 -4.47 -4.87
C VAL A 389 -6.82 -4.62 -5.57
N TRP A 390 -6.70 -5.53 -6.57
CA TRP A 390 -5.50 -5.64 -7.38
C TRP A 390 -5.18 -4.34 -8.12
N ARG A 391 -6.19 -3.69 -8.72
CA ARG A 391 -6.02 -2.40 -9.41
C ARG A 391 -5.66 -1.26 -8.48
N SER A 392 -6.08 -1.31 -7.20
CA SER A 392 -5.83 -0.24 -6.23
C SER A 392 -4.33 -0.01 -5.94
N GLN A 393 -3.45 -0.92 -6.32
CA GLN A 393 -2.01 -0.73 -6.22
C GLN A 393 -1.45 0.29 -7.23
N PHE A 394 -2.14 0.56 -8.35
CA PHE A 394 -1.67 1.47 -9.38
C PHE A 394 -2.11 2.92 -9.14
N PRO A 395 -1.24 3.93 -9.46
CA PRO A 395 -1.65 5.34 -9.39
C PRO A 395 -2.73 5.62 -10.44
N GLY A 396 -3.81 6.30 -10.03
CA GLY A 396 -4.98 6.55 -10.89
C GLY A 396 -6.11 5.55 -10.75
N SER A 397 -5.95 4.53 -9.89
CA SER A 397 -6.97 3.50 -9.60
C SER A 397 -7.29 3.44 -8.11
N GLU A 398 -7.41 4.61 -7.46
CA GLU A 398 -7.62 4.72 -6.02
C GLU A 398 -9.04 4.34 -5.63
N SER A 399 -9.20 3.11 -5.19
CA SER A 399 -10.47 2.60 -4.69
C SER A 399 -10.29 1.98 -3.31
N PHE A 400 -10.90 2.59 -2.30
CA PHE A 400 -10.94 2.04 -0.94
C PHE A 400 -12.07 1.01 -0.84
N VAL A 401 -11.75 -0.25 -1.10
CA VAL A 401 -12.74 -1.35 -1.02
C VAL A 401 -12.92 -1.83 0.42
N ARG A 402 -11.83 -1.85 1.19
CA ARG A 402 -11.79 -2.29 2.59
C ARG A 402 -11.26 -1.16 3.47
N GLN A 403 -12.06 -0.12 3.60
CA GLN A 403 -11.65 1.09 4.29
C GLN A 403 -11.82 0.96 5.80
N THR A 404 -10.76 1.31 6.55
CA THR A 404 -10.77 1.57 7.97
C THR A 404 -10.34 3.01 8.25
N HIS A 405 -10.55 3.50 9.48
CA HIS A 405 -10.26 4.90 9.81
C HIS A 405 -9.39 5.02 11.06
N PRO A 406 -8.12 4.58 10.99
CA PRO A 406 -7.17 4.75 12.10
C PRO A 406 -6.67 6.19 12.21
N LEU A 407 -6.19 6.55 13.40
CA LEU A 407 -5.41 7.77 13.62
C LEU A 407 -3.97 7.60 13.12
N SER A 408 -3.28 8.71 12.87
CA SER A 408 -1.91 8.74 12.33
C SER A 408 -0.90 7.93 13.16
N HIS A 409 -1.05 7.87 14.48
CA HIS A 409 -0.18 7.05 15.31
C HIS A 409 -0.38 5.53 15.08
N ASN A 410 -1.64 5.08 14.88
CA ASN A 410 -1.90 3.68 14.53
C ASN A 410 -1.33 3.33 13.15
N VAL A 411 -1.50 4.24 12.18
CA VAL A 411 -0.92 4.06 10.83
C VAL A 411 0.60 3.99 10.89
N SER A 412 1.26 4.86 11.70
CA SER A 412 2.72 4.88 11.78
C SER A 412 3.32 3.60 12.36
N HIS A 413 2.58 2.82 13.18
CA HIS A 413 2.97 1.48 13.60
C HIS A 413 2.99 0.47 12.45
N LEU A 414 2.16 0.66 11.42
CA LEU A 414 2.05 -0.23 10.28
C LEU A 414 3.00 0.13 9.13
N LEU A 415 3.67 1.26 9.22
CA LEU A 415 4.65 1.70 8.24
C LEU A 415 6.06 1.28 8.70
N THR A 416 6.32 -0.02 8.69
CA THR A 416 7.66 -0.55 8.99
C THR A 416 8.45 -0.66 7.68
N PHE A 417 9.63 -0.07 7.68
CA PHE A 417 10.56 -0.14 6.56
C PHE A 417 11.81 -0.89 7.04
N ASP A 418 11.64 -2.19 7.31
CA ASP A 418 12.71 -3.02 7.82
C ASP A 418 13.67 -3.39 6.68
N TYR A 419 14.95 -3.04 6.86
CA TYR A 419 16.02 -3.35 5.94
C TYR A 419 16.61 -4.73 6.24
N GLU A 420 16.57 -5.59 5.25
CA GLU A 420 17.31 -6.87 5.29
C GLU A 420 18.68 -6.65 4.62
N PRO A 421 19.80 -6.84 5.34
CA PRO A 421 21.13 -6.61 4.77
C PRO A 421 21.40 -7.61 3.63
N LYS A 422 21.70 -7.08 2.45
CA LYS A 422 22.02 -7.90 1.27
C LYS A 422 23.37 -8.62 1.37
N GLY A 423 24.17 -8.32 2.38
CA GLY A 423 25.58 -8.73 2.46
C GLY A 423 26.48 -7.95 1.49
N LEU A 424 27.76 -8.23 1.52
CA LEU A 424 28.72 -7.71 0.55
C LEU A 424 28.77 -8.63 -0.66
N ALA A 425 28.85 -8.03 -1.86
CA ALA A 425 28.97 -8.81 -3.11
C ALA A 425 30.31 -9.59 -3.17
N ARG A 426 31.30 -9.15 -2.43
CA ARG A 426 32.62 -9.77 -2.30
C ARG A 426 33.14 -9.58 -0.89
N CYS A 427 33.70 -10.61 -0.30
CA CYS A 427 34.43 -10.58 0.96
C CYS A 427 35.92 -10.77 0.66
N ASP A 428 36.75 -9.88 1.18
CA ASP A 428 38.20 -9.92 0.99
C ASP A 428 38.89 -10.75 2.09
N TRP A 429 38.34 -11.91 2.40
CA TRP A 429 38.95 -12.87 3.34
C TRP A 429 39.80 -13.88 2.63
#